data_baea93d1c440103a7ef19e332b9c103c
#
_entry.id   baea93d1c440103a7ef19e332b9c103c
#
_cell.length_a   1.000
_cell.length_b   1.000
_cell.length_c   1.000
_cell.angle_alpha   90.00
_cell.angle_beta   90.00
_cell.angle_gamma   90.00
#
_symmetry.space_group_name_H-M   'P 1'
#
loop_
_entity.id
_entity.type
_entity.pdbx_description
1 polymer ?
#
loop_
_entity_poly.entity_id
_entity_poly.type
_entity_poly.pdbx_seq_one_letter_code
_entity_poly.pdbx_strand_id
1 'polypeptide(L)'
;MCYACDQKNETLQHDLRRRSFLKLTAASALGLGIAGAGIVKGAANTFPPPRPGNVLTPDQALERLMEGNKRHAAGQTAATFELHTAQDALTKGQNPYAAILGCSDSRVGPEHSFDESHGDLFVARVAGNYVTVDFLATLEYAVAVLHTPLIMILGHESCGAVKASIEAIDKNEQFPGHIQTMATALSPAVRAARDVPGVLYDNAIKMNVILAVTELKNSTPILSQLVQDKKIRVVGGVYRLGTGKVELVS
;
A
#
# COMPACT_ATOMS: atom_id res chain seq x y z
N MET A 1 0.15 46.19 18.55
CA MET A 1 0.83 45.39 17.55
C MET A 1 -0.21 44.97 16.51
N CYS A 2 -0.04 45.38 15.26
CA CYS A 2 -1.11 45.38 14.29
C CYS A 2 -1.08 44.07 13.48
N TYR A 3 -2.07 43.21 13.67
CA TYR A 3 -2.25 41.91 13.01
C TYR A 3 -2.28 41.97 11.47
N ALA A 4 -2.51 43.15 10.90
CA ALA A 4 -2.56 43.39 9.45
C ALA A 4 -1.19 43.57 8.78
N CYS A 5 -0.11 43.78 9.53
CA CYS A 5 1.24 43.92 8.99
C CYS A 5 1.96 42.60 8.74
N ASP A 6 1.65 41.56 9.54
CA ASP A 6 2.29 40.24 9.40
C ASP A 6 1.76 39.47 8.18
N GLN A 7 0.47 39.57 7.88
CA GLN A 7 -0.11 38.90 6.70
C GLN A 7 0.39 39.47 5.34
N LYS A 8 0.76 40.74 5.28
CA LYS A 8 1.34 41.33 4.06
C LYS A 8 2.77 40.85 3.79
N ASN A 9 3.51 40.52 4.82
CA ASN A 9 4.89 40.06 4.67
C ASN A 9 4.97 38.57 4.24
N GLU A 10 4.07 37.73 4.69
CA GLU A 10 4.01 36.32 4.26
C GLU A 10 3.55 36.17 2.80
N THR A 11 2.57 36.97 2.37
CA THR A 11 2.11 36.97 0.97
C THR A 11 3.18 37.48 0.00
N LEU A 12 3.99 38.46 0.39
CA LEU A 12 5.09 38.96 -0.44
C LEU A 12 6.24 37.95 -0.56
N GLN A 13 6.56 37.21 0.50
CA GLN A 13 7.59 36.17 0.42
C GLN A 13 7.14 34.93 -0.39
N HIS A 14 5.85 34.59 -0.36
CA HIS A 14 5.31 33.48 -1.15
C HIS A 14 5.28 33.81 -2.66
N ASP A 15 5.02 35.07 -3.02
CA ASP A 15 5.00 35.51 -4.43
C ASP A 15 6.42 35.63 -5.03
N LEU A 16 7.41 36.01 -4.24
CA LEU A 16 8.80 36.06 -4.68
C LEU A 16 9.38 34.66 -4.96
N ARG A 17 8.99 33.64 -4.19
CA ARG A 17 9.38 32.26 -4.44
C ARG A 17 8.76 31.67 -5.70
N ARG A 18 7.50 31.99 -6.00
CA ARG A 18 6.83 31.58 -7.26
C ARG A 18 7.45 32.22 -8.50
N ARG A 19 7.82 33.50 -8.44
CA ARG A 19 8.45 34.19 -9.57
C ARG A 19 9.87 33.71 -9.86
N SER A 20 10.62 33.28 -8.86
CA SER A 20 11.95 32.68 -9.04
C SER A 20 11.88 31.28 -9.69
N PHE A 21 10.88 30.48 -9.36
CA PHE A 21 10.67 29.17 -9.97
C PHE A 21 10.30 29.27 -11.47
N LEU A 22 9.44 30.24 -11.84
CA LEU A 22 9.04 30.46 -13.24
C LEU A 22 10.14 31.07 -14.12
N LYS A 23 11.14 31.74 -13.54
CA LYS A 23 12.28 32.28 -14.31
C LYS A 23 13.32 31.25 -14.66
N LEU A 24 13.39 30.10 -13.93
CA LEU A 24 14.34 29.02 -14.22
C LEU A 24 13.86 28.11 -15.37
N THR A 25 12.56 28.09 -15.67
CA THR A 25 12.00 27.27 -16.76
C THR A 25 11.98 27.95 -18.13
N ALA A 26 12.23 29.27 -18.21
CA ALA A 26 12.19 30.04 -19.46
C ALA A 26 13.54 30.14 -20.20
N ALA A 27 14.63 29.65 -19.63
CA ALA A 27 15.99 29.79 -20.21
C ALA A 27 16.49 28.55 -20.98
N SER A 28 15.65 27.50 -21.18
CA SER A 28 16.09 26.26 -21.82
C SER A 28 15.43 25.97 -23.18
N ALA A 29 14.82 26.95 -23.83
CA ALA A 29 14.12 26.77 -25.10
C ALA A 29 14.74 27.59 -26.24
N LEU A 30 16.03 27.41 -26.51
CA LEU A 30 16.62 27.81 -27.80
C LEU A 30 17.89 26.96 -28.06
N GLY A 31 17.71 25.85 -28.72
CA GLY A 31 18.78 25.00 -29.23
C GLY A 31 18.19 23.96 -30.16
N LEU A 32 18.14 24.26 -31.46
CA LEU A 32 17.74 23.36 -32.53
C LEU A 32 18.58 22.07 -32.53
N GLY A 33 17.90 20.93 -32.76
CA GLY A 33 18.56 19.68 -33.10
C GLY A 33 17.54 18.56 -33.25
N ILE A 34 17.13 18.29 -34.50
CA ILE A 34 16.35 17.13 -34.91
C ILE A 34 17.19 15.88 -34.62
N ALA A 35 16.72 14.97 -33.79
CA ALA A 35 17.07 13.55 -33.84
C ALA A 35 16.19 12.74 -32.88
N GLY A 36 15.45 11.77 -33.44
CA GLY A 36 15.09 10.50 -32.80
C GLY A 36 14.18 10.59 -31.58
N ALA A 37 12.96 10.05 -31.71
CA ALA A 37 12.11 9.65 -30.59
C ALA A 37 12.85 8.58 -29.77
N GLY A 38 13.77 9.01 -28.93
CA GLY A 38 14.36 8.20 -27.87
C GLY A 38 13.32 8.03 -26.77
N ILE A 39 12.82 6.81 -26.60
CA ILE A 39 12.15 6.39 -25.38
C ILE A 39 13.03 6.86 -24.22
N VAL A 40 12.52 7.78 -23.40
CA VAL A 40 13.16 8.12 -22.14
C VAL A 40 13.13 6.82 -21.33
N LYS A 41 14.21 6.06 -21.39
CA LYS A 41 14.48 5.00 -20.42
C LYS A 41 14.57 5.72 -19.09
N GLY A 42 13.51 5.59 -18.27
CA GLY A 42 13.56 6.02 -16.90
C GLY A 42 14.86 5.51 -16.32
N ALA A 43 15.64 6.40 -15.71
CA ALA A 43 16.87 6.02 -15.05
C ALA A 43 16.52 4.90 -14.08
N ALA A 44 17.01 3.69 -14.37
CA ALA A 44 16.89 2.57 -13.44
C ALA A 44 17.47 3.07 -12.12
N ASN A 45 16.72 2.94 -11.05
CA ASN A 45 17.17 3.32 -9.71
C ASN A 45 18.48 2.56 -9.45
N THR A 46 19.60 3.26 -9.47
CA THR A 46 20.93 2.66 -9.36
C THR A 46 21.34 2.35 -7.92
N PHE A 47 20.39 2.48 -6.98
CA PHE A 47 20.64 2.17 -5.59
C PHE A 47 20.70 0.65 -5.39
N PRO A 48 21.78 0.14 -4.79
CA PRO A 48 21.86 -1.28 -4.48
C PRO A 48 20.74 -1.65 -3.49
N PRO A 49 20.13 -2.83 -3.66
CA PRO A 49 19.12 -3.29 -2.72
C PRO A 49 19.71 -3.37 -1.30
N PRO A 50 19.00 -2.92 -0.26
CA PRO A 50 19.49 -2.99 1.12
C PRO A 50 19.74 -4.43 1.58
N ARG A 51 19.04 -5.40 0.98
CA ARG A 51 19.19 -6.84 1.24
C ARG A 51 19.15 -7.64 -0.06
N PRO A 52 20.25 -8.34 -0.43
CA PRO A 52 20.27 -9.21 -1.62
C PRO A 52 19.19 -10.32 -1.60
N GLY A 53 18.82 -10.81 -0.39
CA GLY A 53 17.76 -11.81 -0.23
C GLY A 53 16.35 -11.35 -0.58
N ASN A 54 16.13 -10.06 -0.92
CA ASN A 54 14.83 -9.54 -1.35
C ASN A 54 14.64 -9.57 -2.88
N VAL A 55 15.61 -10.09 -3.63
CA VAL A 55 15.47 -10.33 -5.07
C VAL A 55 14.84 -11.71 -5.27
N LEU A 56 13.51 -11.75 -5.29
CA LEU A 56 12.71 -12.98 -5.31
C LEU A 56 11.77 -13.00 -6.51
N THR A 57 11.37 -14.21 -6.93
CA THR A 57 10.22 -14.39 -7.81
C THR A 57 8.92 -14.15 -7.03
N PRO A 58 7.78 -13.88 -7.71
CA PRO A 58 6.49 -13.70 -7.05
C PRO A 58 6.10 -14.87 -6.13
N ASP A 59 6.43 -16.10 -6.51
CA ASP A 59 6.12 -17.30 -5.70
C ASP A 59 7.02 -17.39 -4.49
N GLN A 60 8.32 -17.16 -4.65
CA GLN A 60 9.27 -17.12 -3.53
C GLN A 60 8.94 -16.01 -2.54
N ALA A 61 8.48 -14.86 -3.03
CA ALA A 61 8.05 -13.76 -2.17
C ALA A 61 6.85 -14.16 -1.31
N LEU A 62 5.85 -14.81 -1.91
CA LEU A 62 4.70 -15.31 -1.16
C LEU A 62 5.10 -16.41 -0.15
N GLU A 63 5.95 -17.36 -0.54
CA GLU A 63 6.45 -18.40 0.34
C GLU A 63 7.16 -17.82 1.56
N ARG A 64 8.10 -16.88 1.34
CA ARG A 64 8.82 -16.19 2.44
C ARG A 64 7.84 -15.46 3.37
N LEU A 65 6.87 -14.71 2.80
CA LEU A 65 5.89 -13.96 3.58
C LEU A 65 5.07 -14.89 4.48
N MET A 66 4.60 -16.02 3.94
CA MET A 66 3.80 -16.99 4.68
C MET A 66 4.63 -17.79 5.71
N GLU A 67 5.89 -18.04 5.44
CA GLU A 67 6.83 -18.62 6.41
C GLU A 67 7.07 -17.68 7.60
N GLY A 68 7.24 -16.38 7.34
CA GLY A 68 7.31 -15.39 8.41
C GLY A 68 6.05 -15.39 9.27
N ASN A 69 4.87 -15.47 8.65
CA ASN A 69 3.62 -15.58 9.42
C ASN A 69 3.53 -16.86 10.24
N LYS A 70 4.04 -17.99 9.75
CA LYS A 70 4.11 -19.22 10.55
C LYS A 70 4.97 -19.04 11.80
N ARG A 71 6.14 -18.39 11.68
CA ARG A 71 7.01 -18.08 12.83
C ARG A 71 6.30 -17.17 13.83
N HIS A 72 5.67 -16.08 13.35
CA HIS A 72 4.89 -15.17 14.17
C HIS A 72 3.78 -15.91 14.94
N ALA A 73 2.97 -16.71 14.26
CA ALA A 73 1.87 -17.47 14.87
C ALA A 73 2.36 -18.54 15.87
N ALA A 74 3.59 -19.01 15.73
CA ALA A 74 4.22 -19.95 16.65
C ALA A 74 4.95 -19.27 17.83
N GLY A 75 5.00 -17.92 17.86
CA GLY A 75 5.78 -17.16 18.84
C GLY A 75 7.31 -17.32 18.67
N GLN A 76 7.76 -17.67 17.48
CA GLN A 76 9.17 -17.95 17.13
C GLN A 76 9.72 -16.85 16.20
N THR A 77 9.52 -15.60 16.58
CA THR A 77 9.99 -14.46 15.78
C THR A 77 11.50 -14.46 15.63
N ALA A 78 11.97 -14.36 14.39
CA ALA A 78 13.36 -14.28 14.02
C ALA A 78 13.76 -12.86 13.55
N ALA A 79 12.79 -12.00 13.27
CA ALA A 79 13.04 -10.64 12.85
C ALA A 79 13.73 -9.87 13.97
N THR A 80 15.01 -9.62 13.79
CA THR A 80 15.75 -8.71 14.65
C THR A 80 15.49 -7.30 14.14
N PHE A 81 14.78 -6.49 14.93
CA PHE A 81 14.63 -5.05 14.66
C PHE A 81 15.95 -4.30 14.95
N GLU A 82 17.08 -4.91 14.57
CA GLU A 82 18.41 -4.32 14.73
C GLU A 82 18.60 -3.21 13.68
N LEU A 83 18.02 -2.05 13.98
CA LEU A 83 18.17 -0.86 13.14
C LEU A 83 19.65 -0.53 12.88
N HIS A 84 20.51 -0.76 13.87
CA HIS A 84 21.93 -0.38 13.80
C HIS A 84 22.74 -1.18 12.77
N THR A 85 22.44 -2.45 12.53
CA THR A 85 23.21 -3.29 11.60
C THR A 85 22.82 -3.09 10.14
N ALA A 86 21.58 -2.63 9.86
CA ALA A 86 21.08 -2.39 8.52
C ALA A 86 21.12 -0.92 8.11
N GLN A 87 21.43 0.00 9.03
CA GLN A 87 21.24 1.43 8.87
C GLN A 87 21.97 2.02 7.65
N ASP A 88 23.23 1.64 7.43
CA ASP A 88 24.03 2.14 6.29
C ASP A 88 23.47 1.69 4.93
N ALA A 89 22.91 0.50 4.84
CA ALA A 89 22.28 -0.01 3.63
C ALA A 89 20.94 0.68 3.37
N LEU A 90 20.13 0.88 4.42
CA LEU A 90 18.81 1.50 4.34
C LEU A 90 18.89 2.98 3.93
N THR A 91 19.97 3.69 4.27
CA THR A 91 20.15 5.08 3.81
C THR A 91 20.42 5.20 2.31
N LYS A 92 20.86 4.11 1.67
CA LYS A 92 21.21 4.09 0.24
C LYS A 92 20.05 3.69 -0.67
N GLY A 93 18.96 3.14 -0.11
CA GLY A 93 17.78 2.74 -0.88
C GLY A 93 16.92 1.73 -0.16
N GLN A 94 15.86 1.28 -0.83
CA GLN A 94 14.95 0.24 -0.36
C GLN A 94 14.72 -0.79 -1.46
N ASN A 95 14.52 -2.04 -1.08
CA ASN A 95 14.23 -3.16 -1.98
C ASN A 95 13.22 -4.10 -1.31
N PRO A 96 11.97 -3.67 -1.13
CA PRO A 96 10.94 -4.51 -0.51
C PRO A 96 10.58 -5.67 -1.45
N TYR A 97 10.48 -6.87 -0.88
CA TYR A 97 10.07 -8.04 -1.66
C TYR A 97 8.54 -8.23 -1.70
N ALA A 98 7.80 -7.53 -0.84
CA ALA A 98 6.33 -7.54 -0.86
C ALA A 98 5.77 -6.15 -0.51
N ALA A 99 4.67 -5.79 -1.17
CA ALA A 99 3.85 -4.63 -0.85
C ALA A 99 2.57 -5.09 -0.15
N ILE A 100 2.22 -4.47 0.98
CA ILE A 100 1.05 -4.82 1.77
C ILE A 100 0.09 -3.63 1.80
N LEU A 101 -1.17 -3.83 1.38
CA LEU A 101 -2.27 -2.93 1.70
C LEU A 101 -3.07 -3.52 2.86
N GLY A 102 -2.90 -2.97 4.04
CA GLY A 102 -3.54 -3.44 5.28
C GLY A 102 -4.49 -2.46 5.93
N CYS A 103 -5.20 -2.93 6.94
CA CYS A 103 -5.99 -2.06 7.79
C CYS A 103 -5.10 -1.21 8.73
N SER A 104 -5.58 0.00 9.06
CA SER A 104 -4.93 0.86 10.08
C SER A 104 -5.15 0.38 11.52
N ASP A 105 -5.84 -0.74 11.73
CA ASP A 105 -6.10 -1.31 13.06
C ASP A 105 -4.78 -1.52 13.83
N SER A 106 -4.72 -0.99 15.05
CA SER A 106 -3.50 -0.98 15.87
C SER A 106 -3.03 -2.37 16.31
N ARG A 107 -3.90 -3.38 16.21
CA ARG A 107 -3.61 -4.77 16.56
C ARG A 107 -2.93 -5.55 15.43
N VAL A 108 -2.85 -4.97 14.22
CA VAL A 108 -2.32 -5.63 13.03
C VAL A 108 -1.19 -4.78 12.44
N GLY A 109 0.04 -5.14 12.75
CA GLY A 109 1.24 -4.57 12.13
C GLY A 109 1.80 -5.54 11.09
N PRO A 110 1.82 -5.21 9.79
CA PRO A 110 2.28 -6.13 8.76
C PRO A 110 3.67 -6.70 9.02
N GLU A 111 4.63 -5.86 9.42
CA GLU A 111 5.99 -6.29 9.71
C GLU A 111 6.02 -7.34 10.83
N HIS A 112 5.23 -7.14 11.89
CA HIS A 112 5.12 -8.11 12.98
C HIS A 112 4.38 -9.38 12.55
N SER A 113 3.26 -9.21 11.81
CA SER A 113 2.43 -10.33 11.37
C SER A 113 3.17 -11.30 10.45
N PHE A 114 4.18 -10.80 9.73
CA PHE A 114 4.99 -11.59 8.82
C PHE A 114 6.44 -11.79 9.29
N ASP A 115 6.76 -11.40 10.52
CA ASP A 115 8.11 -11.55 11.09
C ASP A 115 9.20 -10.98 10.16
N GLU A 116 8.99 -9.76 9.67
CA GLU A 116 9.88 -9.07 8.74
C GLU A 116 10.46 -7.81 9.36
N SER A 117 11.58 -7.35 8.81
CA SER A 117 12.34 -6.21 9.32
C SER A 117 12.18 -4.96 8.44
N HIS A 118 12.80 -3.86 8.86
CA HIS A 118 12.84 -2.62 8.10
C HIS A 118 13.41 -2.86 6.69
N GLY A 119 12.71 -2.35 5.67
CA GLY A 119 13.11 -2.44 4.26
C GLY A 119 12.66 -3.71 3.54
N ASP A 120 12.04 -4.67 4.23
CA ASP A 120 11.55 -5.92 3.63
C ASP A 120 10.16 -5.77 3.02
N LEU A 121 9.29 -4.97 3.65
CA LEU A 121 7.93 -4.71 3.21
C LEU A 121 7.72 -3.25 2.83
N PHE A 122 6.90 -3.02 1.80
CA PHE A 122 6.38 -1.71 1.44
C PHE A 122 4.93 -1.62 1.90
N VAL A 123 4.65 -0.85 2.96
CA VAL A 123 3.37 -0.93 3.68
C VAL A 123 2.52 0.30 3.45
N ALA A 124 1.29 0.09 2.97
CA ALA A 124 0.22 1.07 2.89
C ALA A 124 -0.94 0.64 3.81
N ARG A 125 -1.57 1.59 4.53
CA ARG A 125 -2.62 1.26 5.49
C ARG A 125 -3.77 2.27 5.46
N VAL A 126 -4.99 1.75 5.47
CA VAL A 126 -6.23 2.53 5.62
C VAL A 126 -7.25 1.71 6.42
N ALA A 127 -8.10 2.36 7.22
CA ALA A 127 -9.15 1.66 7.95
C ALA A 127 -10.06 0.88 6.98
N GLY A 128 -10.05 -0.46 7.10
CA GLY A 128 -10.80 -1.36 6.19
C GLY A 128 -10.05 -1.78 4.92
N ASN A 129 -8.76 -1.50 4.78
CA ASN A 129 -7.89 -2.01 3.70
C ASN A 129 -8.51 -1.99 2.27
N TYR A 130 -9.31 -0.96 1.96
CA TYR A 130 -9.92 -0.80 0.63
C TYR A 130 -9.02 0.02 -0.31
N VAL A 131 -9.19 -0.17 -1.61
CA VAL A 131 -8.41 0.53 -2.63
C VAL A 131 -8.99 1.92 -2.87
N THR A 132 -8.10 2.91 -3.00
CA THR A 132 -8.39 4.24 -3.52
C THR A 132 -7.33 4.59 -4.56
N VAL A 133 -7.53 5.68 -5.31
CA VAL A 133 -6.56 6.13 -6.31
C VAL A 133 -5.17 6.36 -5.70
N ASP A 134 -5.09 6.87 -4.47
CA ASP A 134 -3.81 7.13 -3.79
C ASP A 134 -3.10 5.82 -3.40
N PHE A 135 -3.86 4.82 -2.93
CA PHE A 135 -3.32 3.50 -2.64
C PHE A 135 -2.95 2.73 -3.90
N LEU A 136 -3.74 2.87 -4.97
CA LEU A 136 -3.39 2.31 -6.27
C LEU A 136 -2.05 2.88 -6.76
N ALA A 137 -1.89 4.20 -6.77
CA ALA A 137 -0.63 4.86 -7.14
C ALA A 137 0.55 4.41 -6.26
N THR A 138 0.31 4.22 -4.96
CA THR A 138 1.32 3.72 -4.01
C THR A 138 1.76 2.30 -4.36
N LEU A 139 0.82 1.40 -4.68
CA LEU A 139 1.13 0.03 -5.07
C LEU A 139 1.76 -0.06 -6.47
N GLU A 140 1.33 0.80 -7.40
CA GLU A 140 1.99 0.94 -8.71
C GLU A 140 3.46 1.39 -8.56
N TYR A 141 3.73 2.34 -7.66
CA TYR A 141 5.11 2.74 -7.34
C TYR A 141 5.94 1.56 -6.83
N ALA A 142 5.39 0.73 -5.93
CA ALA A 142 6.08 -0.44 -5.41
C ALA A 142 6.50 -1.40 -6.53
N VAL A 143 5.60 -1.70 -7.47
CA VAL A 143 5.90 -2.70 -8.51
C VAL A 143 6.65 -2.13 -9.72
N ALA A 144 6.35 -0.89 -10.12
CA ALA A 144 6.95 -0.28 -11.32
C ALA A 144 8.31 0.36 -11.05
N VAL A 145 8.52 0.93 -9.85
CA VAL A 145 9.72 1.66 -9.49
C VAL A 145 10.64 0.84 -8.59
N LEU A 146 10.07 0.18 -7.58
CA LEU A 146 10.85 -0.64 -6.64
C LEU A 146 10.96 -2.11 -7.07
N HIS A 147 10.27 -2.51 -8.15
CA HIS A 147 10.27 -3.88 -8.70
C HIS A 147 9.83 -4.95 -7.70
N THR A 148 8.93 -4.58 -6.77
CA THR A 148 8.36 -5.49 -5.77
C THR A 148 7.52 -6.57 -6.46
N PRO A 149 7.83 -7.87 -6.28
CA PRO A 149 7.19 -8.95 -7.04
C PRO A 149 5.83 -9.40 -6.49
N LEU A 150 5.45 -8.97 -5.28
CA LEU A 150 4.25 -9.41 -4.59
C LEU A 150 3.45 -8.23 -4.05
N ILE A 151 2.13 -8.25 -4.26
CA ILE A 151 1.17 -7.40 -3.53
C ILE A 151 0.26 -8.30 -2.71
N MET A 152 0.08 -8.00 -1.42
CA MET A 152 -0.90 -8.66 -0.57
C MET A 152 -1.90 -7.65 0.01
N ILE A 153 -3.19 -7.94 -0.15
CA ILE A 153 -4.27 -7.27 0.58
C ILE A 153 -4.47 -8.00 1.89
N LEU A 154 -4.21 -7.32 3.00
CA LEU A 154 -4.29 -7.90 4.34
C LEU A 154 -5.52 -7.36 5.08
N GLY A 155 -6.61 -8.12 5.06
CA GLY A 155 -7.74 -7.94 5.97
C GLY A 155 -7.45 -8.55 7.34
N HIS A 156 -8.35 -8.35 8.29
CA HIS A 156 -8.21 -8.95 9.61
C HIS A 156 -9.55 -9.21 10.27
N GLU A 157 -9.55 -10.16 11.18
CA GLU A 157 -10.69 -10.48 12.05
C GLU A 157 -11.13 -9.28 12.88
N SER A 158 -12.43 -9.17 13.10
CA SER A 158 -13.04 -8.10 13.93
C SER A 158 -12.71 -6.67 13.46
N CYS A 159 -12.74 -6.43 12.12
CA CYS A 159 -12.47 -5.13 11.52
C CYS A 159 -13.60 -4.13 11.79
N GLY A 160 -13.31 -3.07 12.56
CA GLY A 160 -14.30 -2.04 12.91
C GLY A 160 -14.86 -1.28 11.70
N ALA A 161 -14.06 -1.06 10.66
CA ALA A 161 -14.51 -0.39 9.44
C ALA A 161 -15.56 -1.22 8.68
N VAL A 162 -15.37 -2.54 8.57
CA VAL A 162 -16.36 -3.45 7.96
C VAL A 162 -17.63 -3.49 8.80
N LYS A 163 -17.49 -3.51 10.14
CA LYS A 163 -18.64 -3.43 11.05
C LYS A 163 -19.44 -2.15 10.82
N ALA A 164 -18.78 -0.99 10.74
CA ALA A 164 -19.44 0.28 10.45
C ALA A 164 -20.20 0.25 9.11
N SER A 165 -19.64 -0.37 8.08
CA SER A 165 -20.32 -0.53 6.79
C SER A 165 -21.59 -1.41 6.89
N ILE A 166 -21.55 -2.48 7.68
CA ILE A 166 -22.73 -3.31 7.94
C ILE A 166 -23.81 -2.50 8.67
N GLU A 167 -23.42 -1.74 9.70
CA GLU A 167 -24.37 -0.92 10.48
C GLU A 167 -24.97 0.22 9.63
N ALA A 168 -24.19 0.85 8.76
CA ALA A 168 -24.69 1.83 7.81
C ALA A 168 -25.76 1.26 6.88
N ILE A 169 -25.59 0.01 6.43
CA ILE A 169 -26.55 -0.65 5.52
C ILE A 169 -27.77 -1.16 6.27
N ASP A 170 -27.57 -1.89 7.38
CA ASP A 170 -28.64 -2.65 8.04
C ASP A 170 -29.51 -1.79 8.95
N LYS A 171 -28.90 -0.78 9.59
CA LYS A 171 -29.56 0.12 10.53
C LYS A 171 -29.77 1.52 9.99
N ASN A 172 -29.34 1.78 8.75
CA ASN A 172 -29.28 3.13 8.17
C ASN A 172 -28.50 4.12 9.08
N GLU A 173 -27.45 3.60 9.75
CA GLU A 173 -26.62 4.39 10.64
C GLU A 173 -25.84 5.44 9.86
N GLN A 174 -25.83 6.67 10.37
CA GLN A 174 -25.09 7.78 9.80
C GLN A 174 -23.85 8.07 10.64
N PHE A 175 -22.69 8.01 10.04
CA PHE A 175 -21.42 8.28 10.72
C PHE A 175 -20.97 9.74 10.49
N PRO A 176 -20.36 10.38 11.49
CA PRO A 176 -19.92 11.76 11.38
C PRO A 176 -18.76 11.92 10.38
N GLY A 177 -18.76 13.03 9.65
CA GLY A 177 -17.68 13.46 8.77
C GLY A 177 -17.31 12.40 7.71
N HIS A 178 -16.02 12.21 7.49
CA HIS A 178 -15.50 11.30 6.47
C HIS A 178 -15.58 9.81 6.85
N ILE A 179 -16.01 9.47 8.08
CA ILE A 179 -16.25 8.08 8.47
C ILE A 179 -17.35 7.47 7.58
N GLN A 180 -18.35 8.26 7.22
CA GLN A 180 -19.39 7.84 6.29
C GLN A 180 -18.85 7.44 4.92
N THR A 181 -17.85 8.16 4.41
CA THR A 181 -17.19 7.82 3.12
C THR A 181 -16.51 6.45 3.20
N MET A 182 -15.80 6.17 4.29
CA MET A 182 -15.17 4.87 4.54
C MET A 182 -16.22 3.75 4.61
N ALA A 183 -17.30 3.93 5.39
CA ALA A 183 -18.37 2.94 5.50
C ALA A 183 -19.03 2.67 4.13
N THR A 184 -19.22 3.71 3.32
CA THR A 184 -19.77 3.60 1.96
C THR A 184 -18.82 2.85 1.02
N ALA A 185 -17.51 3.10 1.08
CA ALA A 185 -16.52 2.43 0.24
C ALA A 185 -16.49 0.91 0.46
N LEU A 186 -16.78 0.44 1.67
CA LEU A 186 -16.83 -0.99 2.02
C LEU A 186 -18.19 -1.65 1.71
N SER A 187 -19.21 -0.88 1.35
CA SER A 187 -20.57 -1.40 1.11
C SER A 187 -20.67 -2.45 -0.01
N PRO A 188 -19.89 -2.43 -1.09
CA PRO A 188 -19.92 -3.50 -2.09
C PRO A 188 -19.56 -4.87 -1.50
N ALA A 189 -18.56 -4.91 -0.61
CA ALA A 189 -18.13 -6.15 0.06
C ALA A 189 -19.22 -6.71 0.98
N VAL A 190 -19.89 -5.84 1.76
CA VAL A 190 -21.00 -6.23 2.62
C VAL A 190 -22.16 -6.78 1.79
N ARG A 191 -22.52 -6.13 0.69
CA ARG A 191 -23.60 -6.58 -0.19
C ARG A 191 -23.29 -7.94 -0.82
N ALA A 192 -22.08 -8.11 -1.35
CA ALA A 192 -21.66 -9.38 -1.95
C ALA A 192 -21.55 -10.53 -0.93
N ALA A 193 -21.32 -10.22 0.35
CA ALA A 193 -21.26 -11.22 1.42
C ALA A 193 -22.61 -11.75 1.88
N ARG A 194 -23.75 -11.10 1.54
CA ARG A 194 -25.07 -11.47 2.04
C ARG A 194 -25.54 -12.84 1.56
N ASP A 195 -25.19 -13.18 0.33
CA ASP A 195 -25.60 -14.44 -0.29
C ASP A 195 -24.61 -15.59 0.00
N VAL A 196 -23.57 -15.32 0.80
CA VAL A 196 -22.58 -16.32 1.19
C VAL A 196 -22.99 -16.98 2.51
N PRO A 197 -23.11 -18.32 2.57
CA PRO A 197 -23.45 -19.01 3.82
C PRO A 197 -22.45 -18.72 4.94
N GLY A 198 -22.97 -18.56 6.18
CA GLY A 198 -22.14 -18.31 7.36
C GLY A 198 -22.39 -16.96 8.01
N VAL A 199 -21.42 -16.46 8.77
CA VAL A 199 -21.52 -15.20 9.50
C VAL A 199 -21.25 -14.03 8.55
N LEU A 200 -22.23 -13.16 8.34
CA LEU A 200 -22.14 -12.01 7.44
C LEU A 200 -20.87 -11.19 7.68
N TYR A 201 -20.50 -10.94 8.94
CA TYR A 201 -19.34 -10.13 9.28
C TYR A 201 -18.03 -10.74 8.78
N ASP A 202 -17.83 -12.04 9.01
CA ASP A 202 -16.63 -12.74 8.56
C ASP A 202 -16.59 -12.84 7.03
N ASN A 203 -17.74 -13.08 6.41
CA ASN A 203 -17.88 -13.11 4.96
C ASN A 203 -17.60 -11.75 4.34
N ALA A 204 -18.06 -10.65 4.95
CA ALA A 204 -17.82 -9.29 4.48
C ALA A 204 -16.33 -8.92 4.56
N ILE A 205 -15.62 -9.32 5.62
CA ILE A 205 -14.17 -9.15 5.73
C ILE A 205 -13.44 -9.87 4.60
N LYS A 206 -13.78 -11.14 4.34
CA LYS A 206 -13.17 -11.93 3.25
C LYS A 206 -13.50 -11.33 1.89
N MET A 207 -14.77 -10.95 1.67
CA MET A 207 -15.22 -10.38 0.41
C MET A 207 -14.54 -9.05 0.11
N ASN A 208 -14.31 -8.21 1.13
CA ASN A 208 -13.57 -6.96 0.98
C ASN A 208 -12.14 -7.21 0.45
N VAL A 209 -11.46 -8.20 1.00
CA VAL A 209 -10.14 -8.62 0.51
C VAL A 209 -10.20 -9.12 -0.93
N ILE A 210 -11.16 -9.99 -1.25
CA ILE A 210 -11.32 -10.57 -2.60
C ILE A 210 -11.61 -9.48 -3.64
N LEU A 211 -12.50 -8.54 -3.34
CA LEU A 211 -12.83 -7.43 -4.24
C LEU A 211 -11.63 -6.52 -4.47
N ALA A 212 -10.89 -6.17 -3.43
CA ALA A 212 -9.68 -5.37 -3.55
C ALA A 212 -8.60 -6.07 -4.40
N VAL A 213 -8.39 -7.38 -4.22
CA VAL A 213 -7.48 -8.18 -5.06
C VAL A 213 -7.95 -8.17 -6.52
N THR A 214 -9.25 -8.33 -6.76
CA THR A 214 -9.82 -8.32 -8.11
C THR A 214 -9.65 -6.95 -8.77
N GLU A 215 -9.89 -5.88 -8.03
CA GLU A 215 -9.68 -4.51 -8.51
C GLU A 215 -8.22 -4.28 -8.93
N LEU A 216 -7.26 -4.64 -8.07
CA LEU A 216 -5.84 -4.47 -8.38
C LEU A 216 -5.39 -5.31 -9.58
N LYS A 217 -5.83 -6.57 -9.69
CA LYS A 217 -5.50 -7.43 -10.86
C LYS A 217 -5.99 -6.84 -12.18
N ASN A 218 -7.06 -6.06 -12.16
CA ASN A 218 -7.66 -5.44 -13.35
C ASN A 218 -7.26 -3.97 -13.55
N SER A 219 -6.49 -3.39 -12.63
CA SER A 219 -6.10 -1.98 -12.71
C SER A 219 -5.10 -1.73 -13.83
N THR A 220 -5.56 -0.99 -14.84
CA THR A 220 -4.73 -0.55 -15.98
C THR A 220 -4.10 0.82 -15.68
N PRO A 221 -2.98 1.17 -16.33
CA PRO A 221 -2.24 0.36 -17.32
C PRO A 221 -1.16 -0.55 -16.69
N ILE A 222 -0.80 -0.41 -15.41
CA ILE A 222 0.41 -0.99 -14.86
C ILE A 222 0.17 -2.38 -14.27
N LEU A 223 -0.72 -2.49 -13.26
CA LEU A 223 -0.84 -3.73 -12.49
C LEU A 223 -1.37 -4.88 -13.35
N SER A 224 -2.41 -4.64 -14.15
CA SER A 224 -3.00 -5.68 -15.01
C SER A 224 -1.98 -6.27 -15.98
N GLN A 225 -1.13 -5.43 -16.57
CA GLN A 225 -0.09 -5.91 -17.48
C GLN A 225 0.96 -6.75 -16.76
N LEU A 226 1.43 -6.29 -15.60
CA LEU A 226 2.43 -7.02 -14.81
C LEU A 226 1.91 -8.36 -14.28
N VAL A 227 0.61 -8.45 -13.95
CA VAL A 227 -0.06 -9.70 -13.58
C VAL A 227 -0.13 -10.66 -14.77
N GLN A 228 -0.55 -10.18 -15.96
CA GLN A 228 -0.61 -10.98 -17.19
C GLN A 228 0.77 -11.51 -17.59
N ASP A 229 1.81 -10.69 -17.45
CA ASP A 229 3.20 -11.05 -17.71
C ASP A 229 3.81 -11.96 -16.64
N LYS A 230 3.06 -12.30 -15.58
CA LYS A 230 3.53 -13.06 -14.41
C LYS A 230 4.74 -12.45 -13.70
N LYS A 231 4.92 -11.14 -13.83
CA LYS A 231 6.01 -10.40 -13.17
C LYS A 231 5.67 -10.08 -11.71
N ILE A 232 4.38 -10.01 -11.38
CA ILE A 232 3.89 -9.84 -10.03
C ILE A 232 2.78 -10.84 -9.72
N ARG A 233 2.58 -11.12 -8.41
CA ARG A 233 1.36 -11.73 -7.88
C ARG A 233 0.61 -10.73 -7.04
N VAL A 234 -0.73 -10.79 -7.12
CA VAL A 234 -1.63 -10.07 -6.22
C VAL A 234 -2.46 -11.12 -5.50
N VAL A 235 -2.36 -11.16 -4.18
CA VAL A 235 -3.02 -12.14 -3.31
C VAL A 235 -3.75 -11.46 -2.17
N GLY A 236 -4.66 -12.16 -1.52
CA GLY A 236 -5.41 -11.68 -0.37
C GLY A 236 -5.34 -12.63 0.80
N GLY A 237 -5.24 -12.09 2.01
CA GLY A 237 -5.26 -12.84 3.25
C GLY A 237 -6.04 -12.15 4.35
N VAL A 238 -6.50 -12.92 5.32
CA VAL A 238 -7.16 -12.43 6.53
C VAL A 238 -6.36 -12.86 7.76
N TYR A 239 -5.90 -11.88 8.52
CA TYR A 239 -5.19 -12.09 9.79
C TYR A 239 -6.16 -12.42 10.91
N ARG A 240 -5.92 -13.52 11.62
CA ARG A 240 -6.69 -13.98 12.77
C ARG A 240 -6.08 -13.46 14.07
N LEU A 241 -6.78 -12.57 14.74
CA LEU A 241 -6.30 -11.93 15.98
C LEU A 241 -5.99 -12.93 17.09
N GLY A 242 -6.82 -13.99 17.19
CA GLY A 242 -6.67 -14.98 18.25
C GLY A 242 -5.51 -15.96 18.05
N THR A 243 -5.00 -16.12 16.83
CA THR A 243 -3.97 -17.12 16.51
C THR A 243 -2.72 -16.54 15.85
N GLY A 244 -2.76 -15.29 15.43
CA GLY A 244 -1.67 -14.66 14.66
C GLY A 244 -1.52 -15.20 13.23
N LYS A 245 -2.39 -16.10 12.77
CA LYS A 245 -2.31 -16.70 11.43
C LYS A 245 -2.92 -15.82 10.37
N VAL A 246 -2.31 -15.81 9.20
CA VAL A 246 -2.90 -15.28 7.96
C VAL A 246 -3.45 -16.43 7.15
N GLU A 247 -4.75 -16.37 6.84
CA GLU A 247 -5.44 -17.30 5.95
C GLU A 247 -5.58 -16.69 4.57
N LEU A 248 -5.00 -17.30 3.55
CA LEU A 248 -5.17 -16.86 2.17
C LEU A 248 -6.62 -17.08 1.72
N VAL A 249 -7.20 -16.08 1.06
CA VAL A 249 -8.59 -16.09 0.58
C VAL A 249 -8.71 -15.82 -0.92
N SER A 250 -7.60 -15.41 -1.57
CA SER A 250 -7.55 -15.09 -2.99
C SER A 250 -6.12 -15.22 -3.54
#